data_783b45c371ed88277f6cb67f142cc725
#
_entry.id   783b45c371ed88277f6cb67f142cc725
#
_cell.length_a   1.000
_cell.length_b   1.000
_cell.length_c   1.000
_cell.angle_alpha   90.00
_cell.angle_beta   90.00
_cell.angle_gamma   90.00
#
_symmetry.space_group_name_H-M   'P 1'
#
loop_
_entity.id
_entity.type
_entity.pdbx_description
1 polymer ?
#
loop_
_entity_poly.entity_id
_entity_poly.type
_entity_poly.pdbx_seq_one_letter_code
_entity_poly.pdbx_strand_id
1 'polypeptide(L)'
;MKNFIFSMVAVMALAIGITSCNCSTPAAKFNNDLDSLGYSYGVLFGSQYSNFTDSGVVVPEKTMELDNFLAGFITAIKRDSANLKMTTEEAEAFVRSFQQKIQEEMRAKAEEELKNNKAKGAEFMAKNATEEGVVTLESGLQIKTLVEGNGKQPSADDKVLVNYVGTLIDGTQFDANDSIEFNLNQVVKGFSEGISNMKVGGSAIITMPSELGYGDRAMGQNIPAGSTLQFKVDLLDIVKK
;
A
#
# COMPACT_ATOMS: atom_id res chain seq x y z
N MET A 1 -7.00 53.62 5.66
CA MET A 1 -6.65 53.37 7.06
C MET A 1 -7.42 52.15 7.51
N LYS A 2 -6.83 50.96 7.47
CA LYS A 2 -7.34 49.75 8.06
C LYS A 2 -6.18 49.03 8.73
N ASN A 3 -6.21 49.01 10.05
CA ASN A 3 -5.21 48.37 10.90
C ASN A 3 -5.24 46.87 10.74
N PHE A 4 -4.12 46.27 10.32
CA PHE A 4 -3.90 44.86 10.45
C PHE A 4 -3.26 44.54 11.79
N ILE A 5 -4.04 43.96 12.68
CA ILE A 5 -3.59 43.48 14.00
C ILE A 5 -2.95 42.10 13.74
N PHE A 6 -1.60 42.05 13.86
CA PHE A 6 -0.86 40.79 13.91
C PHE A 6 -1.10 40.12 15.29
N SER A 7 -1.80 39.01 15.27
CA SER A 7 -1.95 38.16 16.44
C SER A 7 -0.68 37.31 16.63
N MET A 8 0.06 37.63 17.66
CA MET A 8 1.28 36.95 18.08
C MET A 8 0.86 35.65 18.82
N VAL A 9 0.92 34.51 18.16
CA VAL A 9 0.73 33.20 18.82
C VAL A 9 2.06 32.83 19.47
N ALA A 10 2.11 32.91 20.79
CA ALA A 10 3.20 32.39 21.60
C ALA A 10 3.15 30.86 21.62
N VAL A 11 4.07 30.21 20.92
CA VAL A 11 4.29 28.77 21.03
C VAL A 11 5.17 28.50 22.23
N MET A 12 4.59 27.94 23.29
CA MET A 12 5.34 27.39 24.42
C MET A 12 6.16 26.18 23.95
N ALA A 13 7.48 26.33 23.94
CA ALA A 13 8.39 25.23 23.71
C ALA A 13 8.41 24.32 24.94
N LEU A 14 7.88 23.10 24.83
CA LEU A 14 8.15 22.03 25.78
C LEU A 14 9.59 21.56 25.54
N ALA A 15 10.45 21.82 26.52
CA ALA A 15 11.82 21.32 26.54
C ALA A 15 11.79 19.81 26.83
N ILE A 16 11.87 18.98 25.80
CA ILE A 16 12.24 17.58 25.94
C ILE A 16 13.76 17.55 25.93
N GLY A 17 14.36 17.13 27.05
CA GLY A 17 15.78 17.06 27.23
C GLY A 17 16.42 16.07 26.24
N ILE A 18 17.10 16.60 25.25
CA ILE A 18 18.01 15.85 24.38
C ILE A 18 19.41 16.01 24.98
N THR A 19 19.89 14.95 25.61
CA THR A 19 21.27 14.89 26.08
C THR A 19 22.20 14.77 24.88
N SER A 20 22.99 15.83 24.67
CA SER A 20 24.36 15.82 24.20
C SER A 20 24.67 15.18 22.84
N CYS A 21 24.54 15.97 21.79
CA CYS A 21 25.60 16.06 20.78
C CYS A 21 25.90 17.55 20.55
N ASN A 22 27.19 17.91 20.62
CA ASN A 22 27.68 19.29 20.59
C ASN A 22 27.68 19.87 19.16
N CYS A 23 26.58 19.71 18.42
CA CYS A 23 26.28 20.44 17.20
C CYS A 23 25.47 21.69 17.59
N SER A 24 26.18 22.75 18.01
CA SER A 24 25.55 24.04 18.20
C SER A 24 24.99 24.51 16.85
N THR A 25 23.68 24.39 16.66
CA THR A 25 22.99 25.05 15.55
C THR A 25 23.36 26.55 15.60
N PRO A 26 23.85 27.13 14.51
CA PRO A 26 24.15 28.55 14.48
C PRO A 26 22.91 29.34 14.91
N ALA A 27 23.05 30.24 15.88
CA ALA A 27 21.94 31.08 16.28
C ALA A 27 21.53 31.97 15.12
N ALA A 28 20.27 31.90 14.70
CA ALA A 28 19.74 32.73 13.65
C ALA A 28 19.76 34.21 14.09
N LYS A 29 20.27 35.08 13.23
CA LYS A 29 20.26 36.55 13.41
C LYS A 29 19.52 37.14 12.25
N PHE A 30 18.48 37.91 12.51
CA PHE A 30 17.65 38.58 11.52
C PHE A 30 17.92 40.07 11.56
N ASN A 31 18.95 40.51 10.85
CA ASN A 31 19.33 41.96 10.79
C ASN A 31 18.71 42.65 9.58
N ASN A 32 18.29 41.87 8.59
CA ASN A 32 17.72 42.38 7.33
C ASN A 32 16.88 41.28 6.66
N ASP A 33 16.20 41.63 5.55
CA ASP A 33 15.31 40.73 4.83
C ASP A 33 16.06 39.54 4.20
N LEU A 34 17.34 39.69 3.83
CA LEU A 34 18.14 38.62 3.25
C LEU A 34 18.48 37.54 4.32
N ASP A 35 18.72 37.96 5.56
CA ASP A 35 18.92 37.02 6.66
C ASP A 35 17.66 36.19 6.89
N SER A 36 16.51 36.85 6.89
CA SER A 36 15.20 36.22 7.01
C SER A 36 14.91 35.28 5.85
N LEU A 37 15.23 35.70 4.63
CA LEU A 37 15.08 34.90 3.40
C LEU A 37 15.97 33.66 3.44
N GLY A 38 17.24 33.82 3.81
CA GLY A 38 18.18 32.70 3.94
C GLY A 38 17.72 31.66 4.95
N TYR A 39 17.25 32.10 6.12
CA TYR A 39 16.67 31.22 7.13
C TYR A 39 15.41 30.51 6.63
N SER A 40 14.52 31.24 5.94
CA SER A 40 13.30 30.68 5.38
C SER A 40 13.57 29.57 4.36
N TYR A 41 14.55 29.76 3.48
CA TYR A 41 15.00 28.69 2.58
C TYR A 41 15.53 27.48 3.36
N GLY A 42 16.31 27.70 4.41
CA GLY A 42 16.78 26.60 5.28
C GLY A 42 15.64 25.81 5.89
N VAL A 43 14.59 26.48 6.38
CA VAL A 43 13.37 25.83 6.92
C VAL A 43 12.63 25.06 5.82
N LEU A 44 12.44 25.65 4.64
CA LEU A 44 11.75 24.99 3.52
C LEU A 44 12.48 23.73 3.06
N PHE A 45 13.80 23.81 2.87
CA PHE A 45 14.60 22.64 2.51
C PHE A 45 14.59 21.59 3.63
N GLY A 46 14.74 22.02 4.89
CA GLY A 46 14.71 21.14 6.05
C GLY A 46 13.38 20.41 6.19
N SER A 47 12.24 21.09 5.96
CA SER A 47 10.92 20.45 6.06
C SER A 47 10.67 19.45 4.93
N GLN A 48 11.16 19.70 3.71
CA GLN A 48 11.12 18.71 2.63
C GLN A 48 11.97 17.48 2.94
N TYR A 49 13.12 17.70 3.58
CA TYR A 49 14.03 16.62 3.94
C TYR A 49 13.55 15.79 5.12
N SER A 50 12.89 16.39 6.12
CA SER A 50 12.30 15.63 7.22
C SER A 50 11.22 14.67 6.71
N ASN A 51 10.36 15.12 5.81
CA ASN A 51 9.37 14.25 5.16
C ASN A 51 10.02 13.09 4.38
N PHE A 52 11.19 13.33 3.78
CA PHE A 52 11.92 12.31 3.04
C PHE A 52 12.60 11.27 3.98
N THR A 53 13.12 11.70 5.13
CA THR A 53 13.75 10.82 6.13
C THR A 53 12.73 10.05 6.96
N ASP A 54 11.61 10.69 7.32
CA ASP A 54 10.58 10.11 8.18
C ASP A 54 9.65 9.15 7.43
N SER A 55 9.49 9.33 6.12
CA SER A 55 8.59 8.50 5.31
C SER A 55 9.13 7.12 4.95
N GLY A 56 10.37 6.77 5.33
CA GLY A 56 11.01 5.52 4.92
C GLY A 56 11.23 5.37 3.40
N VAL A 57 11.12 6.48 2.66
CA VAL A 57 11.17 6.49 1.18
C VAL A 57 12.49 5.95 0.64
N VAL A 58 13.58 6.09 1.40
CA VAL A 58 14.90 5.62 0.96
C VAL A 58 15.13 4.16 1.30
N VAL A 59 14.69 3.73 2.49
CA VAL A 59 14.81 2.36 2.97
C VAL A 59 13.64 2.06 3.88
N PRO A 60 12.70 1.18 3.48
CA PRO A 60 11.62 0.76 4.36
C PRO A 60 12.16 0.23 5.69
N GLU A 61 11.55 0.65 6.79
CA GLU A 61 11.89 0.22 8.16
C GLU A 61 13.28 0.65 8.68
N LYS A 62 14.03 1.49 7.94
CA LYS A 62 15.32 2.02 8.39
C LYS A 62 15.33 3.54 8.27
N THR A 63 15.78 4.22 9.31
CA THR A 63 15.97 5.66 9.34
C THR A 63 17.44 6.01 9.11
N MET A 64 17.70 7.09 8.39
CA MET A 64 19.06 7.65 8.28
C MET A 64 19.37 8.45 9.55
N GLU A 65 20.60 8.30 10.04
CA GLU A 65 21.09 9.14 11.13
C GLU A 65 21.21 10.59 10.65
N LEU A 66 20.40 11.46 11.24
CA LEU A 66 20.33 12.89 10.88
C LEU A 66 21.69 13.58 10.97
N ASP A 67 22.48 13.25 11.97
CA ASP A 67 23.80 13.87 12.18
C ASP A 67 24.76 13.56 11.02
N ASN A 68 24.73 12.35 10.47
CA ASN A 68 25.53 12.00 9.29
C ASN A 68 25.10 12.78 8.05
N PHE A 69 23.79 12.91 7.85
CA PHE A 69 23.26 13.73 6.77
C PHE A 69 23.68 15.20 6.91
N LEU A 70 23.49 15.79 8.09
CA LEU A 70 23.85 17.18 8.36
C LEU A 70 25.35 17.41 8.21
N ALA A 71 26.19 16.47 8.66
CA ALA A 71 27.64 16.56 8.50
C ALA A 71 28.04 16.63 7.03
N GLY A 72 27.52 15.75 6.19
CA GLY A 72 27.78 15.76 4.75
C GLY A 72 27.26 17.04 4.07
N PHE A 73 26.03 17.43 4.39
CA PHE A 73 25.37 18.62 3.82
C PHE A 73 26.12 19.92 4.16
N ILE A 74 26.47 20.13 5.44
CA ILE A 74 27.19 21.33 5.90
C ILE A 74 28.58 21.40 5.28
N THR A 75 29.30 20.26 5.25
CA THR A 75 30.66 20.20 4.67
C THR A 75 30.65 20.54 3.19
N ALA A 76 29.67 20.00 2.45
CA ALA A 76 29.52 20.28 1.01
C ALA A 76 29.16 21.76 0.74
N ILE A 77 28.20 22.34 1.48
CA ILE A 77 27.80 23.76 1.32
C ILE A 77 28.96 24.71 1.64
N LYS A 78 29.72 24.41 2.71
CA LYS A 78 30.89 25.20 3.09
C LYS A 78 32.08 25.02 2.15
N ARG A 79 31.99 24.11 1.19
CA ARG A 79 33.10 23.72 0.29
C ARG A 79 34.37 23.31 1.07
N ASP A 80 34.18 22.68 2.21
CA ASP A 80 35.28 22.26 3.10
C ASP A 80 35.81 20.89 2.64
N SER A 81 36.64 20.94 1.59
CA SER A 81 37.22 19.72 1.01
C SER A 81 38.14 18.95 1.97
N ALA A 82 38.69 19.62 3.00
CA ALA A 82 39.59 18.98 3.97
C ALA A 82 38.83 18.02 4.91
N ASN A 83 37.54 18.32 5.19
CA ASN A 83 36.69 17.53 6.07
C ASN A 83 35.67 16.67 5.31
N LEU A 84 35.65 16.73 4.00
CA LEU A 84 34.78 15.89 3.18
C LEU A 84 35.24 14.43 3.26
N LYS A 85 34.33 13.52 3.64
CA LYS A 85 34.63 12.09 3.84
C LYS A 85 34.53 11.28 2.54
N MET A 86 33.86 11.79 1.53
CA MET A 86 33.75 11.21 0.20
C MET A 86 33.53 12.32 -0.83
N THR A 87 34.04 12.17 -2.03
CA THR A 87 33.79 13.08 -3.15
C THR A 87 32.32 12.98 -3.62
N THR A 88 31.89 13.91 -4.45
CA THR A 88 30.55 13.87 -5.06
C THR A 88 30.38 12.61 -5.88
N GLU A 89 31.38 12.23 -6.66
CA GLU A 89 31.38 11.03 -7.50
C GLU A 89 31.27 9.74 -6.66
N GLU A 90 32.00 9.68 -5.54
CA GLU A 90 31.91 8.54 -4.60
C GLU A 90 30.54 8.47 -3.93
N ALA A 91 29.99 9.63 -3.52
CA ALA A 91 28.65 9.70 -2.93
C ALA A 91 27.58 9.23 -3.92
N GLU A 92 27.63 9.70 -5.16
CA GLU A 92 26.72 9.27 -6.22
C GLU A 92 26.83 7.75 -6.51
N ALA A 93 28.05 7.25 -6.58
CA ALA A 93 28.30 5.83 -6.81
C ALA A 93 27.75 4.98 -5.66
N PHE A 94 27.95 5.43 -4.41
CA PHE A 94 27.39 4.76 -3.23
C PHE A 94 25.87 4.76 -3.24
N VAL A 95 25.23 5.90 -3.50
CA VAL A 95 23.76 6.00 -3.56
C VAL A 95 23.19 5.06 -4.62
N ARG A 96 23.79 5.03 -5.81
CA ARG A 96 23.36 4.11 -6.89
C ARG A 96 23.47 2.64 -6.48
N SER A 97 24.62 2.25 -5.94
CA SER A 97 24.84 0.85 -5.50
C SER A 97 23.92 0.44 -4.36
N PHE A 98 23.68 1.36 -3.42
CA PHE A 98 22.77 1.14 -2.30
C PHE A 98 21.32 0.99 -2.77
N GLN A 99 20.86 1.85 -3.67
CA GLN A 99 19.51 1.76 -4.26
C GLN A 99 19.31 0.44 -5.01
N GLN A 100 20.30 -0.01 -5.78
CA GLN A 100 20.26 -1.31 -6.44
C GLN A 100 20.12 -2.46 -5.45
N LYS A 101 20.94 -2.43 -4.38
CA LYS A 101 20.87 -3.45 -3.34
C LYS A 101 19.50 -3.50 -2.66
N ILE A 102 18.94 -2.34 -2.29
CA ILE A 102 17.60 -2.27 -1.68
C ILE A 102 16.54 -2.78 -2.64
N GLN A 103 16.63 -2.42 -3.92
CA GLN A 103 15.68 -2.90 -4.93
C GLN A 103 15.74 -4.43 -5.10
N GLU A 104 16.94 -5.01 -5.09
CA GLU A 104 17.12 -6.47 -5.13
C GLU A 104 16.55 -7.15 -3.86
N GLU A 105 16.82 -6.60 -2.68
CA GLU A 105 16.26 -7.11 -1.41
C GLU A 105 14.72 -7.05 -1.40
N MET A 106 14.14 -5.94 -1.85
CA MET A 106 12.68 -5.78 -1.94
C MET A 106 12.08 -6.75 -2.95
N ARG A 107 12.74 -6.94 -4.10
CA ARG A 107 12.31 -7.90 -5.11
C ARG A 107 12.34 -9.34 -4.58
N ALA A 108 13.44 -9.73 -3.92
CA ALA A 108 13.56 -11.07 -3.35
C ALA A 108 12.47 -11.34 -2.28
N LYS A 109 12.19 -10.36 -1.41
CA LYS A 109 11.08 -10.44 -0.44
C LYS A 109 9.73 -10.59 -1.11
N ALA A 110 9.46 -9.80 -2.16
CA ALA A 110 8.19 -9.87 -2.88
C ALA A 110 8.01 -11.21 -3.61
N GLU A 111 9.08 -11.76 -4.19
CA GLU A 111 9.07 -13.09 -4.84
C GLU A 111 8.83 -14.22 -3.81
N GLU A 112 9.44 -14.12 -2.64
CA GLU A 112 9.23 -15.07 -1.55
C GLU A 112 7.80 -15.01 -1.02
N GLU A 113 7.27 -13.79 -0.78
CA GLU A 113 5.89 -13.58 -0.34
C GLU A 113 4.89 -14.13 -1.35
N LEU A 114 5.06 -13.84 -2.63
CA LEU A 114 4.25 -14.37 -3.72
C LEU A 114 4.23 -15.90 -3.71
N LYS A 115 5.40 -16.53 -3.62
CA LYS A 115 5.54 -17.99 -3.56
C LYS A 115 4.82 -18.58 -2.34
N ASN A 116 4.98 -17.95 -1.19
CA ASN A 116 4.37 -18.39 0.06
C ASN A 116 2.83 -18.25 0.00
N ASN A 117 2.31 -17.16 -0.55
CA ASN A 117 0.88 -16.94 -0.69
C ASN A 117 0.26 -17.95 -1.65
N LYS A 118 0.89 -18.24 -2.78
CA LYS A 118 0.44 -19.28 -3.71
C LYS A 118 0.46 -20.68 -3.07
N ALA A 119 1.50 -21.01 -2.30
CA ALA A 119 1.58 -22.29 -1.62
C ALA A 119 0.46 -22.46 -0.57
N LYS A 120 0.26 -21.43 0.28
CA LYS A 120 -0.85 -21.41 1.24
C LYS A 120 -2.22 -21.47 0.56
N GLY A 121 -2.36 -20.74 -0.55
CA GLY A 121 -3.57 -20.76 -1.36
C GLY A 121 -3.87 -22.13 -1.93
N ALA A 122 -2.86 -22.82 -2.49
CA ALA A 122 -3.02 -24.18 -3.02
C ALA A 122 -3.40 -25.19 -1.93
N GLU A 123 -2.78 -25.11 -0.76
CA GLU A 123 -3.13 -25.95 0.40
C GLU A 123 -4.58 -25.69 0.85
N PHE A 124 -4.97 -24.42 0.96
CA PHE A 124 -6.32 -24.02 1.31
C PHE A 124 -7.35 -24.56 0.29
N MET A 125 -7.10 -24.38 -1.00
CA MET A 125 -7.97 -24.85 -2.08
C MET A 125 -8.11 -26.37 -2.06
N ALA A 126 -7.02 -27.11 -1.84
CA ALA A 126 -7.05 -28.56 -1.73
C ALA A 126 -7.92 -29.03 -0.56
N LYS A 127 -7.81 -28.38 0.61
CA LYS A 127 -8.64 -28.68 1.77
C LYS A 127 -10.09 -28.29 1.53
N ASN A 128 -10.35 -27.09 1.00
CA ASN A 128 -11.70 -26.59 0.75
C ASN A 128 -12.47 -27.45 -0.26
N ALA A 129 -11.78 -28.08 -1.24
CA ALA A 129 -12.39 -29.00 -2.18
C ALA A 129 -13.00 -30.24 -1.52
N THR A 130 -12.54 -30.60 -0.32
CA THR A 130 -13.08 -31.76 0.45
C THR A 130 -14.22 -31.40 1.40
N GLU A 131 -14.52 -30.10 1.54
CA GLU A 131 -15.61 -29.65 2.39
C GLU A 131 -16.98 -29.97 1.77
N GLU A 132 -17.93 -30.32 2.63
CA GLU A 132 -19.29 -30.65 2.20
C GLU A 132 -19.96 -29.47 1.47
N GLY A 133 -20.52 -29.75 0.31
CA GLY A 133 -21.24 -28.80 -0.52
C GLY A 133 -20.34 -27.91 -1.38
N VAL A 134 -19.02 -28.14 -1.41
CA VAL A 134 -18.10 -27.43 -2.31
C VAL A 134 -18.02 -28.17 -3.65
N VAL A 135 -18.22 -27.41 -4.73
CA VAL A 135 -18.04 -27.87 -6.12
C VAL A 135 -16.84 -27.16 -6.70
N THR A 136 -15.89 -27.91 -7.27
CA THR A 136 -14.73 -27.37 -7.98
C THR A 136 -15.00 -27.42 -9.49
N LEU A 137 -14.91 -26.27 -10.14
CA LEU A 137 -15.06 -26.13 -11.59
C LEU A 137 -13.74 -26.45 -12.32
N GLU A 138 -13.80 -26.64 -13.65
CA GLU A 138 -12.63 -26.93 -14.50
C GLU A 138 -11.56 -25.82 -14.44
N SER A 139 -11.96 -24.58 -14.22
CA SER A 139 -11.06 -23.43 -14.02
C SER A 139 -10.28 -23.47 -12.70
N GLY A 140 -10.64 -24.36 -11.77
CA GLY A 140 -10.14 -24.39 -10.41
C GLY A 140 -10.93 -23.52 -9.42
N LEU A 141 -11.96 -22.80 -9.90
CA LEU A 141 -12.89 -22.06 -9.05
C LEU A 141 -13.67 -23.02 -8.15
N GLN A 142 -13.89 -22.66 -6.89
CA GLN A 142 -14.69 -23.44 -5.97
C GLN A 142 -15.91 -22.64 -5.52
N ILE A 143 -17.06 -23.29 -5.55
CA ILE A 143 -18.34 -22.68 -5.17
C ILE A 143 -19.00 -23.54 -4.10
N LYS A 144 -19.35 -22.94 -2.98
CA LYS A 144 -20.21 -23.53 -1.95
C LYS A 144 -21.53 -22.78 -1.94
N THR A 145 -22.58 -23.41 -2.46
CA THR A 145 -23.93 -22.86 -2.44
C THR A 145 -24.46 -22.88 -1.02
N LEU A 146 -24.85 -21.73 -0.47
CA LEU A 146 -25.47 -21.60 0.85
C LEU A 146 -26.98 -21.57 0.75
N VAL A 147 -27.51 -20.87 -0.26
CA VAL A 147 -28.94 -20.78 -0.58
C VAL A 147 -29.08 -20.92 -2.08
N GLU A 148 -29.87 -21.90 -2.52
CA GLU A 148 -30.19 -22.05 -3.92
C GLU A 148 -31.21 -20.97 -4.35
N GLY A 149 -30.86 -20.17 -5.35
CA GLY A 149 -31.76 -19.18 -5.92
C GLY A 149 -32.82 -19.84 -6.81
N ASN A 150 -33.94 -19.19 -6.95
CA ASN A 150 -35.06 -19.67 -7.80
C ASN A 150 -35.29 -18.79 -9.05
N GLY A 151 -34.52 -17.71 -9.19
CA GLY A 151 -34.58 -16.80 -10.34
C GLY A 151 -33.74 -17.24 -11.54
N LYS A 152 -33.50 -16.32 -12.43
CA LYS A 152 -32.66 -16.55 -13.62
C LYS A 152 -31.19 -16.64 -13.25
N GLN A 153 -30.45 -17.37 -14.04
CA GLN A 153 -28.99 -17.44 -14.00
C GLN A 153 -28.42 -16.37 -14.90
N PRO A 154 -27.47 -15.52 -14.43
CA PRO A 154 -26.85 -14.49 -15.26
C PRO A 154 -25.82 -15.10 -16.22
N SER A 155 -25.60 -14.40 -17.33
CA SER A 155 -24.50 -14.64 -18.27
C SER A 155 -23.32 -13.73 -17.94
N ALA A 156 -22.14 -14.04 -18.49
CA ALA A 156 -20.92 -13.26 -18.27
C ALA A 156 -21.01 -11.79 -18.82
N ASP A 157 -21.97 -11.49 -19.67
CA ASP A 157 -22.20 -10.14 -20.22
C ASP A 157 -23.28 -9.35 -19.49
N ASP A 158 -23.89 -9.95 -18.47
CA ASP A 158 -24.95 -9.31 -17.72
C ASP A 158 -24.42 -8.34 -16.67
N LYS A 159 -25.28 -7.40 -16.30
CA LYS A 159 -25.10 -6.55 -15.13
C LYS A 159 -25.94 -7.11 -13.99
N VAL A 160 -25.31 -7.29 -12.85
CA VAL A 160 -25.95 -7.90 -11.68
C VAL A 160 -25.96 -6.96 -10.49
N LEU A 161 -26.93 -7.11 -9.61
CA LEU A 161 -27.03 -6.46 -8.30
C LEU A 161 -26.70 -7.50 -7.24
N VAL A 162 -25.70 -7.21 -6.40
CA VAL A 162 -25.21 -8.15 -5.38
C VAL A 162 -24.93 -7.46 -4.05
N ASN A 163 -25.01 -8.23 -2.96
CA ASN A 163 -24.25 -7.97 -1.75
C ASN A 163 -23.01 -8.87 -1.77
N TYR A 164 -21.89 -8.39 -1.27
CA TYR A 164 -20.73 -9.24 -1.14
C TYR A 164 -19.82 -8.83 0.01
N VAL A 165 -19.05 -9.80 0.49
CA VAL A 165 -17.94 -9.63 1.40
C VAL A 165 -16.75 -10.40 0.83
N GLY A 166 -15.66 -9.69 0.54
CA GLY A 166 -14.39 -10.25 0.07
C GLY A 166 -13.40 -10.41 1.22
N THR A 167 -12.87 -11.62 1.38
CA THR A 167 -11.88 -11.95 2.42
C THR A 167 -10.69 -12.70 1.82
N LEU A 168 -9.54 -12.55 2.45
CA LEU A 168 -8.41 -13.47 2.28
C LEU A 168 -8.70 -14.80 2.99
N ILE A 169 -7.87 -15.81 2.73
CA ILE A 169 -8.03 -17.15 3.33
C ILE A 169 -7.79 -17.20 4.86
N ASP A 170 -7.18 -16.17 5.42
CA ASP A 170 -7.02 -15.98 6.87
C ASP A 170 -8.21 -15.28 7.54
N GLY A 171 -9.23 -14.92 6.75
CA GLY A 171 -10.41 -14.20 7.20
C GLY A 171 -10.29 -12.68 7.19
N THR A 172 -9.15 -12.12 6.81
CA THR A 172 -8.97 -10.67 6.68
C THR A 172 -9.90 -10.13 5.60
N GLN A 173 -10.83 -9.26 5.96
CA GLN A 173 -11.72 -8.60 5.01
C GLN A 173 -10.95 -7.50 4.26
N PHE A 174 -11.01 -7.52 2.94
CA PHE A 174 -10.41 -6.50 2.11
C PHE A 174 -11.43 -5.60 1.41
N ASP A 175 -12.67 -6.09 1.23
CA ASP A 175 -13.74 -5.32 0.59
C ASP A 175 -15.12 -5.86 0.99
N ALA A 176 -16.12 -4.98 0.99
CA ALA A 176 -17.52 -5.37 1.17
C ALA A 176 -18.45 -4.26 0.67
N ASN A 177 -19.55 -4.63 0.05
CA ASN A 177 -20.61 -3.70 -0.33
C ASN A 177 -21.98 -4.37 -0.31
N ASP A 178 -22.98 -3.57 -0.03
CA ASP A 178 -24.39 -3.96 -0.11
C ASP A 178 -25.06 -3.28 -1.31
N SER A 179 -25.86 -4.04 -2.05
CA SER A 179 -26.68 -3.55 -3.17
C SER A 179 -25.88 -2.79 -4.24
N ILE A 180 -24.72 -3.33 -4.62
CA ILE A 180 -23.86 -2.75 -5.65
C ILE A 180 -24.09 -3.45 -7.00
N GLU A 181 -24.00 -2.68 -8.06
CA GLU A 181 -24.13 -3.19 -9.43
C GLU A 181 -22.76 -3.43 -10.06
N PHE A 182 -22.58 -4.62 -10.66
CA PHE A 182 -21.39 -4.98 -11.42
C PHE A 182 -21.74 -5.43 -12.84
N ASN A 183 -20.93 -4.99 -13.81
CA ASN A 183 -20.87 -5.66 -15.11
C ASN A 183 -19.94 -6.85 -14.98
N LEU A 184 -20.43 -8.07 -15.20
CA LEU A 184 -19.65 -9.29 -15.01
C LEU A 184 -18.43 -9.39 -15.93
N ASN A 185 -18.43 -8.71 -17.07
CA ASN A 185 -17.27 -8.63 -17.98
C ASN A 185 -16.19 -7.62 -17.54
N GLN A 186 -16.40 -6.87 -16.45
CA GLN A 186 -15.46 -5.85 -15.93
C GLN A 186 -14.88 -6.20 -14.55
N VAL A 187 -15.21 -7.36 -14.02
CA VAL A 187 -14.70 -7.86 -12.74
C VAL A 187 -13.67 -8.98 -12.96
N VAL A 188 -13.00 -9.41 -11.88
CA VAL A 188 -12.05 -10.54 -11.97
C VAL A 188 -12.75 -11.82 -12.42
N LYS A 189 -12.02 -12.65 -13.16
CA LYS A 189 -12.58 -13.83 -13.83
C LYS A 189 -13.34 -14.76 -12.88
N GLY A 190 -12.76 -15.05 -11.72
CA GLY A 190 -13.39 -15.94 -10.75
C GLY A 190 -14.67 -15.38 -10.17
N PHE A 191 -14.80 -14.07 -9.98
CA PHE A 191 -16.03 -13.44 -9.52
C PHE A 191 -17.14 -13.52 -10.58
N SER A 192 -16.78 -13.21 -11.83
CA SER A 192 -17.70 -13.35 -12.99
C SER A 192 -18.17 -14.78 -13.16
N GLU A 193 -17.26 -15.76 -13.19
CA GLU A 193 -17.58 -17.17 -13.35
C GLU A 193 -18.42 -17.70 -12.18
N GLY A 194 -18.07 -17.32 -10.95
CA GLY A 194 -18.79 -17.73 -9.75
C GLY A 194 -20.24 -17.26 -9.76
N ILE A 195 -20.48 -15.98 -10.06
CA ILE A 195 -21.83 -15.42 -10.13
C ILE A 195 -22.61 -16.01 -11.31
N SER A 196 -21.95 -16.26 -12.45
CA SER A 196 -22.60 -16.90 -13.60
C SER A 196 -23.04 -18.34 -13.33
N ASN A 197 -22.59 -18.97 -12.24
CA ASN A 197 -23.05 -20.26 -11.77
C ASN A 197 -24.13 -20.19 -10.67
N MET A 198 -24.55 -18.97 -10.27
CA MET A 198 -25.63 -18.74 -9.31
C MET A 198 -26.95 -18.44 -10.00
N LYS A 199 -28.05 -18.53 -9.25
CA LYS A 199 -29.37 -18.02 -9.66
C LYS A 199 -29.77 -16.84 -8.78
N VAL A 200 -30.52 -15.89 -9.33
CA VAL A 200 -31.08 -14.77 -8.56
C VAL A 200 -31.85 -15.27 -7.34
N GLY A 201 -31.63 -14.62 -6.20
CA GLY A 201 -32.14 -15.00 -4.89
C GLY A 201 -31.25 -16.02 -4.18
N GLY A 202 -30.14 -16.42 -4.78
CA GLY A 202 -29.17 -17.36 -4.20
C GLY A 202 -28.04 -16.67 -3.42
N SER A 203 -27.38 -17.44 -2.55
CA SER A 203 -26.18 -17.06 -1.80
C SER A 203 -25.13 -18.15 -1.92
N ALA A 204 -23.87 -17.75 -2.11
CA ALA A 204 -22.75 -18.68 -2.22
C ALA A 204 -21.45 -18.11 -1.66
N ILE A 205 -20.52 -19.00 -1.32
CA ILE A 205 -19.12 -18.67 -1.11
C ILE A 205 -18.37 -19.08 -2.37
N ILE A 206 -17.72 -18.13 -3.00
CA ILE A 206 -16.88 -18.30 -4.18
C ILE A 206 -15.45 -18.20 -3.73
N THR A 207 -14.67 -19.28 -3.87
CA THR A 207 -13.24 -19.31 -3.53
C THR A 207 -12.46 -19.49 -4.82
N MET A 208 -11.50 -18.59 -5.06
CA MET A 208 -10.75 -18.56 -6.30
C MET A 208 -9.24 -18.53 -6.05
N PRO A 209 -8.44 -19.29 -6.83
CA PRO A 209 -7.00 -19.16 -6.83
C PRO A 209 -6.60 -17.81 -7.41
N SER A 210 -5.38 -17.36 -7.13
CA SER A 210 -4.90 -16.04 -7.53
C SER A 210 -5.04 -15.78 -9.04
N GLU A 211 -4.88 -16.79 -9.87
CA GLU A 211 -4.95 -16.72 -11.34
C GLU A 211 -6.33 -16.28 -11.86
N LEU A 212 -7.38 -16.55 -11.09
CA LEU A 212 -8.75 -16.11 -11.38
C LEU A 212 -9.10 -14.78 -10.70
N GLY A 213 -8.22 -14.28 -9.82
CA GLY A 213 -8.33 -13.00 -9.13
C GLY A 213 -7.34 -11.97 -9.68
N TYR A 214 -6.41 -11.52 -8.83
CA TYR A 214 -5.43 -10.48 -9.16
C TYR A 214 -4.05 -11.01 -9.61
N GLY A 215 -3.88 -12.32 -9.67
CA GLY A 215 -2.65 -12.97 -10.10
C GLY A 215 -1.45 -12.68 -9.20
N ASP A 216 -0.32 -12.40 -9.83
CA ASP A 216 0.96 -12.12 -9.17
C ASP A 216 1.12 -10.65 -8.76
N ARG A 217 0.03 -9.88 -8.76
CA ARG A 217 0.04 -8.45 -8.42
C ARG A 217 -0.67 -8.22 -7.09
N ALA A 218 -0.05 -7.43 -6.23
CA ALA A 218 -0.73 -6.90 -5.06
C ALA A 218 -1.76 -5.85 -5.49
N MET A 219 -2.90 -5.79 -4.80
CA MET A 219 -3.94 -4.79 -5.02
C MET A 219 -4.16 -3.96 -3.76
N GLY A 220 -3.77 -2.69 -3.85
CA GLY A 220 -3.76 -1.80 -2.70
C GLY A 220 -2.84 -2.30 -1.59
N GLN A 221 -3.21 -2.03 -0.34
CA GLN A 221 -2.46 -2.47 0.84
C GLN A 221 -3.01 -3.78 1.45
N ASN A 222 -4.20 -4.22 1.00
CA ASN A 222 -4.96 -5.26 1.68
C ASN A 222 -4.96 -6.61 0.96
N ILE A 223 -4.53 -6.67 -0.30
CA ILE A 223 -4.49 -7.91 -1.09
C ILE A 223 -3.05 -8.15 -1.56
N PRO A 224 -2.27 -8.97 -0.84
CA PRO A 224 -0.92 -9.35 -1.24
C PRO A 224 -0.88 -10.09 -2.59
N ALA A 225 0.26 -10.04 -3.25
CA ALA A 225 0.49 -10.78 -4.50
C ALA A 225 0.27 -12.29 -4.30
N GLY A 226 -0.36 -12.96 -5.27
CA GLY A 226 -0.60 -14.40 -5.22
C GLY A 226 -1.69 -14.84 -4.25
N SER A 227 -2.53 -13.93 -3.74
CA SER A 227 -3.57 -14.25 -2.78
C SER A 227 -4.71 -15.05 -3.39
N THR A 228 -5.08 -16.14 -2.73
CA THR A 228 -6.37 -16.82 -2.94
C THR A 228 -7.45 -16.01 -2.25
N LEU A 229 -8.57 -15.79 -2.94
CA LEU A 229 -9.65 -14.92 -2.48
C LEU A 229 -10.91 -15.72 -2.22
N GLN A 230 -11.68 -15.28 -1.22
CA GLN A 230 -13.03 -15.75 -0.97
C GLN A 230 -14.02 -14.60 -1.06
N PHE A 231 -15.16 -14.84 -1.70
CA PHE A 231 -16.28 -13.90 -1.73
C PHE A 231 -17.53 -14.63 -1.26
N LYS A 232 -18.14 -14.14 -0.19
CA LYS A 232 -19.52 -14.47 0.12
C LYS A 232 -20.39 -13.51 -0.69
N VAL A 233 -21.26 -14.06 -1.54
CA VAL A 233 -22.08 -13.27 -2.47
C VAL A 233 -23.55 -13.66 -2.31
N ASP A 234 -24.41 -12.63 -2.22
CA ASP A 234 -25.86 -12.76 -2.38
C ASP A 234 -26.24 -12.14 -3.72
N LEU A 235 -26.74 -12.92 -4.65
CA LEU A 235 -27.18 -12.45 -5.95
C LEU A 235 -28.62 -11.98 -5.88
N LEU A 236 -28.82 -10.65 -5.89
CA LEU A 236 -30.13 -10.03 -5.67
C LEU A 236 -30.95 -9.94 -6.97
N ASP A 237 -30.34 -9.50 -8.07
CA ASP A 237 -31.03 -9.34 -9.35
C ASP A 237 -30.07 -9.31 -10.54
N ILE A 238 -30.63 -9.49 -11.74
CA ILE A 238 -29.99 -9.19 -13.03
C ILE A 238 -30.55 -7.88 -13.54
N VAL A 239 -29.72 -6.84 -13.57
CA VAL A 239 -30.12 -5.51 -13.98
C VAL A 239 -30.29 -5.47 -15.51
N LYS A 240 -31.49 -5.14 -15.99
CA LYS A 240 -31.74 -4.99 -17.41
C LYS A 240 -30.99 -3.76 -17.94
N LYS A 241 -30.38 -3.93 -19.12
CA LYS A 241 -29.82 -2.82 -19.90
C LYS A 241 -30.89 -1.83 -20.31
#